data_495bbebfe22c20ba09fc11051246cf7f
#
_entry.id   495bbebfe22c20ba09fc11051246cf7f
#
_cell.length_a   1.000
_cell.length_b   1.000
_cell.length_c   1.000
_cell.angle_alpha   90.00
_cell.angle_beta   90.00
_cell.angle_gamma   90.00
#
_symmetry.space_group_name_H-M   'P 1'
#
loop_
_entity.id
_entity.type
_entity.pdbx_description
1 polymer ?
#
loop_
_entity_poly.entity_id
_entity_poly.type
_entity_poly.pdbx_seq_one_letter_code
_entity_poly.pdbx_strand_id
1 'polypeptide(L)'
;MARKRKPNFIVVLIDDLRFDELGICGHPYMKTPHIDRIGQEGAMFTAAFHPTPLCSPNRASIITGQYASRHGIIDNVARDAHSHRLPNYHAILQRLGYETAHVGKWHMGNSGMPRPGYDRWVSFPGHGSIVDPVLNIDGDERQHKGYITDLLNAHAVDFLRRERSKPFALFFAHKAVHPDAFQAADGTIDLSKGGYRPAPRHADLYKGEHFPRRPNALPSAEVVKDKPAWKEAFQLRVNEASRKVLDGIQAGTDEEIRLRAAMMASVDEGMGEVWKALEETGQLDDTFILFLGDNGYFFGEHGLGPERRFAYEEGIKSPFLVRYPAWFKPGTVADDLVTTLDIAPTLVDLAGGKAADREHMQGLSLRPLAQGRSKGSKRGGWRSSFLCEYFSENAMPWLIGMSYKAIRTRRHKYIHWTQKSLDGVACDELYDLKSDPYEMHNLIGKRTERGTVARLRKQLARLVAQSVGL
;
A
#
# COMPACT_ATOMS: atom_id res chain seq x y z
N MET A 1 -25.33 11.46 -30.95
CA MET A 1 -24.77 11.50 -29.58
C MET A 1 -23.27 11.27 -29.68
N ALA A 2 -22.45 12.24 -29.29
CA ALA A 2 -21.00 12.06 -29.28
C ALA A 2 -20.65 10.86 -28.35
N ARG A 3 -19.85 9.92 -28.85
CA ARG A 3 -19.40 8.75 -28.10
C ARG A 3 -18.61 9.25 -26.89
N LYS A 4 -19.11 9.02 -25.67
CA LYS A 4 -18.45 9.46 -24.43
C LYS A 4 -17.01 8.93 -24.47
N ARG A 5 -16.01 9.80 -24.39
CA ARG A 5 -14.60 9.40 -24.39
C ARG A 5 -14.37 8.43 -23.22
N LYS A 6 -13.56 7.40 -23.43
CA LYS A 6 -13.09 6.54 -22.35
C LYS A 6 -12.16 7.35 -21.46
N PRO A 7 -12.25 7.23 -20.11
CA PRO A 7 -11.35 7.95 -19.22
C PRO A 7 -9.91 7.46 -19.34
N ASN A 8 -8.95 8.35 -19.11
CA ASN A 8 -7.58 7.98 -18.83
C ASN A 8 -7.43 7.55 -17.37
N PHE A 9 -6.35 6.84 -17.05
CA PHE A 9 -6.06 6.37 -15.69
C PHE A 9 -4.64 6.73 -15.29
N ILE A 10 -4.49 7.24 -14.05
CA ILE A 10 -3.22 7.37 -13.35
C ILE A 10 -3.41 6.74 -11.97
N VAL A 11 -2.60 5.74 -11.65
CA VAL A 11 -2.48 5.17 -10.31
C VAL A 11 -1.11 5.53 -9.78
N VAL A 12 -1.06 6.41 -8.79
CA VAL A 12 0.17 6.85 -8.11
C VAL A 12 0.34 6.03 -6.85
N LEU A 13 1.42 5.28 -6.76
CA LEU A 13 1.72 4.39 -5.65
C LEU A 13 3.02 4.81 -4.97
N ILE A 14 2.98 5.00 -3.65
CA ILE A 14 4.11 5.41 -2.84
C ILE A 14 4.54 4.24 -1.94
N ASP A 15 5.84 3.97 -1.91
CA ASP A 15 6.42 2.88 -1.12
C ASP A 15 6.50 3.25 0.36
N ASP A 16 5.99 2.38 1.24
CA ASP A 16 5.98 2.56 2.70
C ASP A 16 5.23 3.81 3.21
N LEU A 17 4.24 4.33 2.51
CA LEU A 17 3.51 5.52 2.92
C LEU A 17 2.42 5.21 3.95
N ARG A 18 2.56 5.74 5.16
CA ARG A 18 1.55 5.62 6.21
C ARG A 18 0.35 6.55 5.93
N PHE A 19 -0.83 6.14 6.39
CA PHE A 19 -2.11 6.80 6.10
C PHE A 19 -2.22 8.26 6.58
N ASP A 20 -1.36 8.70 7.48
CA ASP A 20 -1.35 10.06 8.06
C ASP A 20 -0.11 10.89 7.66
N GLU A 21 0.68 10.44 6.68
CA GLU A 21 1.86 11.16 6.17
C GLU A 21 1.53 12.10 4.98
N LEU A 22 0.39 12.78 4.98
CA LEU A 22 0.01 13.80 3.99
C LEU A 22 -0.65 15.00 4.66
N GLY A 23 -0.56 16.19 4.06
CA GLY A 23 -1.19 17.42 4.55
C GLY A 23 -2.70 17.26 4.71
N ILE A 24 -3.39 16.74 3.69
CA ILE A 24 -4.85 16.50 3.72
C ILE A 24 -5.27 15.46 4.78
N CYS A 25 -4.36 14.59 5.21
CA CYS A 25 -4.60 13.62 6.27
C CYS A 25 -4.38 14.20 7.68
N GLY A 26 -4.06 15.49 7.79
CA GLY A 26 -3.89 16.19 9.06
C GLY A 26 -2.48 16.11 9.64
N HIS A 27 -1.46 15.78 8.84
CA HIS A 27 -0.07 15.81 9.31
C HIS A 27 0.33 17.25 9.69
N PRO A 28 0.91 17.50 10.89
CA PRO A 28 1.11 18.86 11.40
C PRO A 28 2.14 19.68 10.61
N TYR A 29 3.13 19.06 10.00
CA TYR A 29 4.23 19.75 9.30
C TYR A 29 4.27 19.46 7.80
N MET A 30 3.90 18.25 7.39
CA MET A 30 4.02 17.82 6.00
C MET A 30 3.13 18.64 5.08
N LYS A 31 3.73 19.25 4.07
CA LYS A 31 3.04 20.04 3.04
C LYS A 31 3.09 19.27 1.72
N THR A 32 1.90 18.85 1.27
CA THR A 32 1.73 18.08 0.04
C THR A 32 0.62 18.67 -0.84
N PRO A 33 0.72 19.99 -1.20
CA PRO A 33 -0.41 20.70 -1.83
C PRO A 33 -0.86 20.09 -3.15
N HIS A 34 0.05 19.54 -3.94
CA HIS A 34 -0.29 18.93 -5.23
C HIS A 34 -0.93 17.54 -5.07
N ILE A 35 -0.51 16.77 -4.08
CA ILE A 35 -1.13 15.49 -3.74
C ILE A 35 -2.49 15.75 -3.07
N ASP A 36 -2.57 16.71 -2.14
CA ASP A 36 -3.78 17.09 -1.41
C ASP A 36 -4.89 17.56 -2.37
N ARG A 37 -4.53 18.22 -3.48
CA ARG A 37 -5.43 18.63 -4.55
C ARG A 37 -6.28 17.47 -5.07
N ILE A 38 -5.75 16.23 -5.11
CA ILE A 38 -6.50 15.04 -5.56
C ILE A 38 -7.76 14.84 -4.70
N GLY A 39 -7.60 14.87 -3.37
CA GLY A 39 -8.71 14.72 -2.44
C GLY A 39 -9.60 15.96 -2.36
N GLN A 40 -9.01 17.15 -2.46
CA GLN A 40 -9.74 18.43 -2.44
C GLN A 40 -10.65 18.59 -3.66
N GLU A 41 -10.19 18.23 -4.86
CA GLU A 41 -10.99 18.25 -6.08
C GLU A 41 -11.76 16.94 -6.33
N GLY A 42 -11.65 15.96 -5.45
CA GLY A 42 -12.28 14.66 -5.57
C GLY A 42 -12.73 14.08 -4.25
N ALA A 43 -12.27 12.89 -3.91
CA ALA A 43 -12.65 12.16 -2.70
C ALA A 43 -11.45 11.64 -1.92
N MET A 44 -11.55 11.71 -0.58
CA MET A 44 -10.67 11.02 0.35
C MET A 44 -11.43 9.88 1.02
N PHE A 45 -10.89 8.65 0.91
CA PHE A 45 -11.41 7.48 1.62
C PHE A 45 -10.66 7.30 2.94
N THR A 46 -11.35 7.49 4.06
CA THR A 46 -10.74 7.42 5.40
C THR A 46 -10.60 6.00 5.94
N ALA A 47 -11.20 5.02 5.25
CA ALA A 47 -11.18 3.60 5.62
C ALA A 47 -10.70 2.72 4.45
N ALA A 48 -9.47 3.01 3.96
CA ALA A 48 -8.81 2.26 2.91
C ALA A 48 -7.68 1.39 3.47
N PHE A 49 -7.55 0.15 2.97
CA PHE A 49 -6.70 -0.86 3.59
C PHE A 49 -5.94 -1.72 2.59
N HIS A 50 -4.80 -2.23 3.06
CA HIS A 50 -3.99 -3.25 2.39
C HIS A 50 -4.40 -4.64 2.87
N PRO A 51 -4.81 -5.56 2.00
CA PRO A 51 -5.14 -6.94 2.40
C PRO A 51 -3.90 -7.75 2.80
N THR A 52 -2.72 -7.36 2.32
CA THR A 52 -1.42 -7.90 2.75
C THR A 52 -0.45 -6.72 2.90
N PRO A 53 -0.08 -6.30 4.13
CA PRO A 53 0.68 -5.09 4.35
C PRO A 53 2.18 -5.31 4.11
N LEU A 54 2.56 -5.57 2.87
CA LEU A 54 3.93 -5.80 2.42
C LEU A 54 4.05 -5.47 0.93
N CYS A 55 5.14 -4.84 0.53
CA CYS A 55 5.35 -4.27 -0.80
C CYS A 55 4.97 -5.24 -1.94
N SER A 56 5.71 -6.34 -2.15
CA SER A 56 5.48 -7.25 -3.30
C SER A 56 4.07 -7.86 -3.29
N PRO A 57 3.56 -8.42 -2.18
CA PRO A 57 2.22 -8.98 -2.15
C PRO A 57 1.13 -7.96 -2.45
N ASN A 58 1.20 -6.76 -1.85
CA ASN A 58 0.16 -5.77 -2.09
C ASN A 58 0.25 -5.15 -3.49
N ARG A 59 1.45 -4.97 -4.07
CA ARG A 59 1.61 -4.56 -5.47
C ARG A 59 0.98 -5.57 -6.42
N ALA A 60 1.19 -6.87 -6.16
CA ALA A 60 0.51 -7.93 -6.90
C ALA A 60 -1.03 -7.87 -6.71
N SER A 61 -1.50 -7.62 -5.48
CA SER A 61 -2.93 -7.46 -5.19
C SER A 61 -3.54 -6.26 -5.95
N ILE A 62 -2.83 -5.13 -6.04
CA ILE A 62 -3.28 -3.94 -6.79
C ILE A 62 -3.47 -4.25 -8.28
N ILE A 63 -2.50 -4.93 -8.90
CA ILE A 63 -2.56 -5.16 -10.35
C ILE A 63 -3.47 -6.32 -10.75
N THR A 64 -3.69 -7.29 -9.86
CA THR A 64 -4.50 -8.49 -10.14
C THR A 64 -5.93 -8.40 -9.62
N GLY A 65 -6.19 -7.56 -8.60
CA GLY A 65 -7.43 -7.56 -7.85
C GLY A 65 -7.64 -8.80 -6.98
N GLN A 66 -6.57 -9.55 -6.66
CA GLN A 66 -6.62 -10.82 -5.94
C GLN A 66 -5.88 -10.74 -4.60
N TYR A 67 -6.27 -11.59 -3.64
CA TYR A 67 -5.54 -11.80 -2.40
C TYR A 67 -4.19 -12.51 -2.64
N ALA A 68 -3.23 -12.30 -1.74
CA ALA A 68 -1.91 -12.94 -1.81
C ALA A 68 -1.98 -14.47 -1.82
N SER A 69 -2.91 -15.05 -1.07
CA SER A 69 -3.24 -16.49 -1.09
C SER A 69 -3.71 -16.99 -2.47
N ARG A 70 -4.19 -16.11 -3.34
CA ARG A 70 -4.67 -16.46 -4.69
C ARG A 70 -3.62 -16.22 -5.76
N HIS A 71 -2.99 -15.04 -5.79
CA HIS A 71 -1.99 -14.69 -6.80
C HIS A 71 -0.59 -15.25 -6.51
N GLY A 72 -0.31 -15.76 -5.31
CA GLY A 72 0.91 -16.50 -4.98
C GLY A 72 2.17 -15.65 -4.73
N ILE A 73 2.12 -14.32 -4.85
CA ILE A 73 3.17 -13.44 -4.35
C ILE A 73 2.87 -13.16 -2.89
N ILE A 74 3.51 -13.89 -1.99
CA ILE A 74 3.16 -13.92 -0.56
C ILE A 74 4.16 -13.21 0.35
N ASP A 75 5.34 -12.86 -0.19
CA ASP A 75 6.46 -12.21 0.50
C ASP A 75 7.33 -11.44 -0.51
N ASN A 76 8.45 -10.89 -0.06
CA ASN A 76 9.39 -10.14 -0.87
C ASN A 76 10.50 -11.01 -1.52
N VAL A 77 10.41 -12.32 -1.45
CA VAL A 77 11.31 -13.22 -2.20
C VAL A 77 11.14 -12.98 -3.69
N ALA A 78 12.23 -12.93 -4.43
CA ALA A 78 12.20 -12.70 -5.86
C ALA A 78 11.52 -13.86 -6.60
N ARG A 79 10.41 -13.56 -7.29
CA ARG A 79 9.62 -14.51 -8.08
C ARG A 79 9.39 -14.01 -9.49
N ASP A 80 10.47 -13.66 -10.20
CA ASP A 80 10.41 -13.03 -11.53
C ASP A 80 9.56 -13.81 -12.53
N ALA A 81 9.79 -15.11 -12.67
CA ALA A 81 9.04 -15.96 -13.60
C ALA A 81 7.54 -16.04 -13.24
N HIS A 82 7.20 -16.00 -11.95
CA HIS A 82 5.81 -15.99 -11.50
C HIS A 82 5.16 -14.63 -11.74
N SER A 83 5.85 -13.54 -11.35
CA SER A 83 5.35 -12.19 -11.54
C SER A 83 5.14 -11.81 -13.01
N HIS A 84 5.92 -12.42 -13.92
CA HIS A 84 5.76 -12.25 -15.37
C HIS A 84 4.44 -12.83 -15.91
N ARG A 85 3.85 -13.79 -15.23
CA ARG A 85 2.60 -14.46 -15.62
C ARG A 85 1.37 -14.00 -14.84
N LEU A 86 1.51 -13.03 -13.94
CA LEU A 86 0.38 -12.52 -13.17
C LEU A 86 -0.70 -11.94 -14.10
N PRO A 87 -1.97 -12.30 -13.90
CA PRO A 87 -3.08 -11.63 -14.58
C PRO A 87 -3.13 -10.19 -14.08
N ASN A 88 -2.87 -9.22 -14.96
CA ASN A 88 -2.88 -7.82 -14.57
C ASN A 88 -3.90 -7.01 -15.37
N TYR A 89 -4.46 -5.99 -14.75
CA TYR A 89 -5.51 -5.17 -15.37
C TYR A 89 -5.00 -4.37 -16.57
N HIS A 90 -3.70 -4.08 -16.67
CA HIS A 90 -3.15 -3.35 -17.82
C HIS A 90 -3.25 -4.16 -19.11
N ALA A 91 -3.00 -5.50 -19.04
CA ALA A 91 -3.21 -6.37 -20.19
C ALA A 91 -4.69 -6.39 -20.63
N ILE A 92 -5.63 -6.27 -19.69
CA ILE A 92 -7.05 -6.11 -20.01
C ILE A 92 -7.30 -4.75 -20.66
N LEU A 93 -6.73 -3.68 -20.10
CA LEU A 93 -6.87 -2.33 -20.67
C LEU A 93 -6.28 -2.22 -22.08
N GLN A 94 -5.14 -2.87 -22.37
CA GLN A 94 -4.61 -2.96 -23.75
C GLN A 94 -5.64 -3.57 -24.72
N ARG A 95 -6.24 -4.71 -24.35
CA ARG A 95 -7.32 -5.33 -25.15
C ARG A 95 -8.53 -4.41 -25.33
N LEU A 96 -8.78 -3.54 -24.35
CA LEU A 96 -9.82 -2.52 -24.43
C LEU A 96 -9.42 -1.24 -25.19
N GLY A 97 -8.20 -1.21 -25.76
CA GLY A 97 -7.72 -0.13 -26.63
C GLY A 97 -7.00 1.00 -25.92
N TYR A 98 -6.46 0.78 -24.71
CA TYR A 98 -5.62 1.72 -23.99
C TYR A 98 -4.15 1.61 -24.41
N GLU A 99 -3.43 2.72 -24.36
CA GLU A 99 -1.98 2.75 -24.26
C GLU A 99 -1.59 2.64 -22.78
N THR A 100 -0.73 1.70 -22.44
CA THR A 100 -0.42 1.37 -21.03
C THR A 100 1.03 1.67 -20.69
N ALA A 101 1.29 2.21 -19.50
CA ALA A 101 2.62 2.51 -19.04
C ALA A 101 2.83 2.09 -17.58
N HIS A 102 4.04 1.62 -17.30
CA HIS A 102 4.60 1.47 -15.96
C HIS A 102 5.80 2.40 -15.82
N VAL A 103 5.81 3.22 -14.77
CA VAL A 103 6.95 4.07 -14.40
C VAL A 103 7.22 3.89 -12.92
N GLY A 104 8.37 3.27 -12.56
CA GLY A 104 8.83 3.15 -11.20
C GLY A 104 9.04 1.74 -10.68
N LYS A 105 8.80 1.54 -9.39
CA LYS A 105 9.08 0.30 -8.67
C LYS A 105 8.07 -0.81 -9.00
N TRP A 106 8.57 -1.92 -9.54
CA TRP A 106 7.78 -3.14 -9.72
C TRP A 106 7.79 -4.03 -8.49
N HIS A 107 8.97 -4.48 -8.07
CA HIS A 107 9.26 -5.20 -6.82
C HIS A 107 8.46 -6.51 -6.58
N MET A 108 7.96 -7.17 -7.62
CA MET A 108 7.41 -8.53 -7.53
C MET A 108 8.40 -9.57 -8.08
N GLY A 109 9.68 -9.26 -7.94
CA GLY A 109 10.88 -9.93 -8.41
C GLY A 109 12.03 -8.93 -8.42
N ASN A 110 13.25 -9.40 -8.74
CA ASN A 110 14.44 -8.57 -8.78
C ASN A 110 14.79 -8.06 -10.18
N SER A 111 14.20 -8.59 -11.25
CA SER A 111 14.44 -8.16 -12.62
C SER A 111 13.73 -6.84 -12.93
N GLY A 112 14.47 -5.86 -13.49
CA GLY A 112 13.92 -4.61 -14.02
C GLY A 112 13.25 -4.73 -15.38
N MET A 113 13.29 -5.91 -16.03
CA MET A 113 12.81 -6.15 -17.40
C MET A 113 11.30 -5.92 -17.55
N PRO A 114 10.83 -5.51 -18.75
CA PRO A 114 9.41 -5.29 -19.04
C PRO A 114 8.52 -6.48 -18.70
N ARG A 115 7.29 -6.20 -18.31
CA ARG A 115 6.24 -7.19 -18.01
C ARG A 115 5.12 -7.10 -19.06
N PRO A 116 4.40 -8.21 -19.33
CA PRO A 116 3.24 -8.18 -20.22
C PRO A 116 2.19 -7.18 -19.78
N GLY A 117 1.55 -6.52 -20.74
CA GLY A 117 0.49 -5.56 -20.46
C GLY A 117 0.95 -4.09 -20.43
N TYR A 118 2.19 -3.80 -20.78
CA TYR A 118 2.72 -2.44 -20.83
C TYR A 118 3.34 -2.13 -22.20
N ASP A 119 2.92 -0.99 -22.80
CA ASP A 119 3.46 -0.45 -24.05
C ASP A 119 4.69 0.44 -23.78
N ARG A 120 4.75 1.05 -22.60
CA ARG A 120 5.90 1.81 -22.08
C ARG A 120 6.31 1.25 -20.73
N TRP A 121 7.61 1.03 -20.56
CA TRP A 121 8.18 0.49 -19.34
C TRP A 121 9.37 1.30 -18.87
N VAL A 122 9.31 1.80 -17.64
CA VAL A 122 10.45 2.40 -16.93
C VAL A 122 10.46 1.81 -15.54
N SER A 123 11.46 1.00 -15.22
CA SER A 123 11.56 0.35 -13.93
C SER A 123 13.02 0.17 -13.52
N PHE A 124 13.25 -0.50 -12.41
CA PHE A 124 14.59 -0.78 -11.89
C PHE A 124 14.61 -2.14 -11.17
N PRO A 125 15.79 -2.78 -11.05
CA PRO A 125 15.94 -4.05 -10.33
C PRO A 125 15.64 -3.89 -8.83
N GLY A 126 14.88 -4.82 -8.26
CA GLY A 126 14.60 -4.94 -6.83
C GLY A 126 14.07 -3.65 -6.20
N HIS A 127 14.75 -3.16 -5.16
CA HIS A 127 14.43 -1.90 -4.48
C HIS A 127 14.96 -0.65 -5.19
N GLY A 128 15.92 -0.79 -6.10
CA GLY A 128 16.61 0.32 -6.75
C GLY A 128 17.44 1.18 -5.79
N SER A 129 18.20 2.13 -6.33
CA SER A 129 18.97 3.14 -5.57
C SER A 129 18.31 4.50 -5.63
N ILE A 130 18.41 5.29 -4.56
CA ILE A 130 17.85 6.65 -4.49
C ILE A 130 18.64 7.62 -5.38
N VAL A 131 19.95 7.47 -5.40
CA VAL A 131 20.85 8.32 -6.20
C VAL A 131 21.51 7.49 -7.28
N ASP A 132 21.63 8.04 -8.46
CA ASP A 132 22.25 7.41 -9.63
C ASP A 132 21.73 5.98 -9.88
N PRO A 133 20.40 5.76 -10.04
CA PRO A 133 19.84 4.43 -10.17
C PRO A 133 20.17 3.75 -11.51
N VAL A 134 20.16 2.42 -11.50
CA VAL A 134 20.02 1.63 -12.73
C VAL A 134 18.54 1.65 -13.10
N LEU A 135 18.19 2.10 -14.31
CA LEU A 135 16.85 2.04 -14.85
C LEU A 135 16.80 1.12 -16.08
N ASN A 136 15.75 0.36 -16.19
CA ASN A 136 15.38 -0.35 -17.39
C ASN A 136 14.29 0.44 -18.12
N ILE A 137 14.61 0.90 -19.32
CA ILE A 137 13.69 1.67 -20.17
C ILE A 137 13.39 0.83 -21.41
N ASP A 138 12.18 0.27 -21.46
CA ASP A 138 11.69 -0.56 -22.56
C ASP A 138 12.62 -1.75 -22.94
N GLY A 139 13.31 -2.31 -21.93
CA GLY A 139 14.24 -3.45 -22.10
C GLY A 139 15.72 -3.05 -22.12
N ASP A 140 16.03 -1.75 -22.22
CA ASP A 140 17.39 -1.24 -22.16
C ASP A 140 17.73 -0.83 -20.72
N GLU A 141 18.67 -1.57 -20.10
CA GLU A 141 19.05 -1.39 -18.71
C GLU A 141 20.40 -0.67 -18.60
N ARG A 142 20.41 0.51 -17.99
CA ARG A 142 21.62 1.31 -17.79
C ARG A 142 21.55 2.16 -16.54
N GLN A 143 22.74 2.59 -16.09
CA GLN A 143 22.83 3.54 -15.00
C GLN A 143 22.49 4.95 -15.47
N HIS A 144 21.68 5.65 -14.69
CA HIS A 144 21.28 7.03 -14.88
C HIS A 144 21.86 7.90 -13.77
N LYS A 145 22.15 9.17 -14.09
CA LYS A 145 22.60 10.17 -13.11
C LYS A 145 21.39 10.93 -12.57
N GLY A 146 21.37 11.15 -11.24
CA GLY A 146 20.39 11.98 -10.58
C GLY A 146 19.60 11.30 -9.48
N TYR A 147 18.60 12.00 -8.99
CA TYR A 147 17.70 11.55 -7.93
C TYR A 147 16.54 10.75 -8.51
N ILE A 148 16.31 9.54 -8.01
CA ILE A 148 15.36 8.60 -8.63
C ILE A 148 13.96 9.17 -8.76
N THR A 149 13.45 9.90 -7.74
CA THR A 149 12.09 10.47 -7.79
C THR A 149 11.97 11.46 -8.93
N ASP A 150 12.97 12.31 -9.16
CA ASP A 150 12.97 13.30 -10.24
C ASP A 150 13.02 12.62 -11.62
N LEU A 151 13.83 11.57 -11.75
CA LEU A 151 13.90 10.78 -12.99
C LEU A 151 12.56 10.12 -13.31
N LEU A 152 11.91 9.53 -12.30
CA LEU A 152 10.60 8.91 -12.49
C LEU A 152 9.53 9.96 -12.81
N ASN A 153 9.54 11.13 -12.15
CA ASN A 153 8.66 12.26 -12.46
C ASN A 153 8.80 12.69 -13.93
N ALA A 154 10.05 12.85 -14.40
CA ALA A 154 10.32 13.24 -15.79
C ALA A 154 9.78 12.21 -16.80
N HIS A 155 9.96 10.90 -16.54
CA HIS A 155 9.43 9.85 -17.43
C HIS A 155 7.90 9.79 -17.42
N ALA A 156 7.25 10.01 -16.28
CA ALA A 156 5.79 10.06 -16.19
C ALA A 156 5.24 11.27 -16.98
N VAL A 157 5.82 12.43 -16.78
CA VAL A 157 5.43 13.68 -17.48
C VAL A 157 5.67 13.57 -19.00
N ASP A 158 6.81 13.02 -19.43
CA ASP A 158 7.08 12.72 -20.85
C ASP A 158 6.00 11.82 -21.43
N PHE A 159 5.63 10.75 -20.73
CA PHE A 159 4.54 9.88 -21.17
C PHE A 159 3.21 10.63 -21.30
N LEU A 160 2.86 11.51 -20.34
CA LEU A 160 1.60 12.24 -20.36
C LEU A 160 1.52 13.28 -21.49
N ARG A 161 2.64 13.91 -21.87
CA ARG A 161 2.70 14.93 -22.93
C ARG A 161 2.69 14.38 -24.35
N ARG A 162 2.85 13.06 -24.52
CA ARG A 162 2.83 12.46 -25.87
C ARG A 162 1.48 12.66 -26.55
N GLU A 163 1.51 13.00 -27.82
CA GLU A 163 0.33 12.95 -28.67
C GLU A 163 -0.15 11.51 -28.80
N ARG A 164 -1.44 11.30 -28.66
CA ARG A 164 -2.06 9.99 -28.76
C ARG A 164 -3.51 10.04 -29.19
N SER A 165 -3.92 9.00 -29.93
CA SER A 165 -5.32 8.80 -30.33
C SER A 165 -6.10 7.87 -29.38
N LYS A 166 -5.39 7.16 -28.49
CA LYS A 166 -5.95 6.20 -27.53
C LYS A 166 -6.00 6.81 -26.13
N PRO A 167 -6.95 6.40 -25.27
CA PRO A 167 -6.86 6.67 -23.86
C PRO A 167 -5.64 5.96 -23.26
N PHE A 168 -5.11 6.45 -22.14
CA PHE A 168 -3.95 5.86 -21.50
C PHE A 168 -4.25 5.32 -20.08
N ALA A 169 -3.37 4.41 -19.62
CA ALA A 169 -3.33 3.94 -18.25
C ALA A 169 -1.87 3.94 -17.77
N LEU A 170 -1.56 4.82 -16.83
CA LEU A 170 -0.24 4.95 -16.20
C LEU A 170 -0.26 4.37 -14.79
N PHE A 171 0.61 3.39 -14.53
CA PHE A 171 0.95 2.93 -13.18
C PHE A 171 2.25 3.61 -12.76
N PHE A 172 2.14 4.61 -11.89
CA PHE A 172 3.22 5.49 -11.47
C PHE A 172 3.62 5.14 -10.02
N ALA A 173 4.64 4.30 -9.87
CA ALA A 173 5.02 3.68 -8.60
C ALA A 173 6.37 4.19 -8.10
N HIS A 174 6.35 5.14 -7.17
CA HIS A 174 7.57 5.69 -6.59
C HIS A 174 8.33 4.70 -5.71
N LYS A 175 9.66 4.84 -5.63
CA LYS A 175 10.49 4.27 -4.58
C LYS A 175 10.36 5.05 -3.26
N ALA A 176 10.13 6.36 -3.33
CA ALA A 176 9.86 7.16 -2.14
C ALA A 176 8.58 6.66 -1.43
N VAL A 177 8.54 6.63 -0.11
CA VAL A 177 9.53 7.13 0.84
C VAL A 177 10.39 6.02 1.46
N HIS A 178 10.52 4.88 0.76
CA HIS A 178 11.34 3.75 1.20
C HIS A 178 12.83 4.14 1.21
N PRO A 179 13.61 3.78 2.25
CA PRO A 179 15.03 4.06 2.30
C PRO A 179 15.80 3.30 1.21
N ASP A 180 17.07 3.63 0.99
CA ASP A 180 17.96 2.69 0.33
C ASP A 180 18.04 1.42 1.18
N ALA A 181 17.83 0.28 0.54
CA ALA A 181 17.93 -1.03 1.16
C ALA A 181 18.49 -1.99 0.12
N PHE A 182 19.42 -2.81 0.56
CA PHE A 182 19.92 -3.91 -0.27
C PHE A 182 19.19 -5.20 0.13
N GLN A 183 18.37 -5.71 -0.76
CA GLN A 183 17.65 -6.96 -0.55
C GLN A 183 18.18 -8.02 -1.51
N ALA A 184 18.56 -9.18 -0.97
CA ALA A 184 18.96 -10.35 -1.76
C ALA A 184 17.75 -11.03 -2.41
N ALA A 185 18.00 -11.92 -3.34
CA ALA A 185 16.96 -12.66 -4.07
C ALA A 185 16.09 -13.55 -3.15
N ASP A 186 16.65 -14.02 -2.05
CA ASP A 186 15.96 -14.82 -1.02
C ASP A 186 15.11 -13.97 -0.02
N GLY A 187 15.10 -12.65 -0.21
CA GLY A 187 14.36 -11.70 0.62
C GLY A 187 15.14 -11.17 1.83
N THR A 188 16.36 -11.63 2.10
CA THR A 188 17.19 -11.10 3.20
C THR A 188 17.60 -9.65 2.93
N ILE A 189 17.67 -8.84 4.00
CA ILE A 189 17.96 -7.40 3.93
C ILE A 189 19.27 -7.09 4.64
N ASP A 190 20.18 -6.40 3.97
CA ASP A 190 21.38 -5.83 4.57
C ASP A 190 21.05 -4.45 5.17
N LEU A 191 20.88 -4.42 6.49
CA LEU A 191 20.56 -3.20 7.25
C LEU A 191 21.77 -2.28 7.44
N SER A 192 23.00 -2.75 7.16
CA SER A 192 24.23 -1.94 7.30
C SER A 192 24.39 -0.93 6.17
N LYS A 193 23.68 -1.16 5.05
CA LYS A 193 23.69 -0.31 3.85
C LYS A 193 22.30 0.28 3.68
N GLY A 194 22.23 1.60 3.62
CA GLY A 194 20.95 2.22 3.35
C GLY A 194 20.74 3.53 4.09
N GLY A 195 19.49 3.97 4.08
CA GLY A 195 19.05 5.18 4.76
C GLY A 195 18.12 6.02 3.90
N TYR A 196 17.44 6.93 4.56
CA TYR A 196 16.56 7.90 3.91
C TYR A 196 17.40 9.04 3.33
N ARG A 197 17.22 9.34 2.06
CA ARG A 197 17.95 10.40 1.34
C ARG A 197 16.97 11.27 0.58
N PRO A 198 16.55 12.42 1.14
CA PRO A 198 15.80 13.43 0.39
C PRO A 198 16.66 14.03 -0.72
N ALA A 199 16.04 14.62 -1.73
CA ALA A 199 16.75 15.41 -2.72
C ALA A 199 17.50 16.55 -2.03
N PRO A 200 18.71 16.95 -2.53
CA PRO A 200 19.52 17.99 -1.87
C PRO A 200 18.75 19.29 -1.59
N ARG A 201 17.84 19.70 -2.49
CA ARG A 201 16.97 20.88 -2.32
C ARG A 201 15.97 20.76 -1.18
N HIS A 202 15.71 19.55 -0.68
CA HIS A 202 14.77 19.27 0.42
C HIS A 202 15.47 18.80 1.70
N ALA A 203 16.82 18.68 1.70
CA ALA A 203 17.58 18.13 2.81
C ALA A 203 17.34 18.83 4.16
N ASP A 204 17.01 20.11 4.12
CA ASP A 204 16.82 20.95 5.30
C ASP A 204 15.33 21.15 5.68
N LEU A 205 14.40 20.57 4.91
CA LEU A 205 12.99 20.65 5.26
C LEU A 205 12.72 20.02 6.64
N TYR A 206 11.85 20.69 7.40
CA TYR A 206 11.38 20.25 8.73
C TYR A 206 12.50 20.04 9.77
N LYS A 207 13.68 20.67 9.60
CA LYS A 207 14.74 20.64 10.62
C LYS A 207 14.24 21.28 11.92
N GLY A 208 14.49 20.61 13.04
CA GLY A 208 14.10 21.08 14.36
C GLY A 208 12.64 20.83 14.74
N GLU A 209 11.84 20.25 13.84
CA GLU A 209 10.47 19.88 14.18
C GLU A 209 10.44 18.60 15.01
N HIS A 210 9.55 18.58 15.99
CA HIS A 210 9.26 17.39 16.78
C HIS A 210 7.98 16.74 16.25
N PHE A 211 8.12 15.52 15.73
CA PHE A 211 6.98 14.77 15.16
C PHE A 211 6.19 14.07 16.28
N PRO A 212 4.91 14.42 16.47
CA PRO A 212 4.10 13.83 17.54
C PRO A 212 3.94 12.33 17.33
N ARG A 213 4.07 11.57 18.41
CA ARG A 213 3.85 10.13 18.42
C ARG A 213 2.41 9.81 18.77
N ARG A 214 1.91 8.71 18.23
CA ARG A 214 0.60 8.19 18.59
C ARG A 214 0.61 7.63 20.03
N PRO A 215 -0.53 7.57 20.73
CA PRO A 215 -0.59 7.06 22.10
C PRO A 215 -0.09 5.63 22.30
N ASN A 216 -0.09 4.81 21.25
CA ASN A 216 0.38 3.43 21.24
C ASN A 216 1.87 3.28 20.86
N ALA A 217 2.61 4.36 20.71
CA ALA A 217 4.07 4.35 20.57
C ALA A 217 4.73 4.10 21.93
N LEU A 218 4.69 2.86 22.37
CA LEU A 218 5.15 2.41 23.68
C LEU A 218 6.46 1.63 23.59
N PRO A 219 7.29 1.62 24.65
CA PRO A 219 8.44 0.73 24.72
C PRO A 219 8.05 -0.74 24.53
N SER A 220 8.87 -1.51 23.84
CA SER A 220 8.57 -2.91 23.47
C SER A 220 8.22 -3.82 24.65
N ALA A 221 8.85 -3.62 25.81
CA ALA A 221 8.56 -4.38 27.01
C ALA A 221 7.10 -4.24 27.50
N GLU A 222 6.47 -3.11 27.29
CA GLU A 222 5.06 -2.90 27.65
C GLU A 222 4.10 -3.51 26.65
N VAL A 223 4.44 -3.41 25.35
CA VAL A 223 3.64 -3.93 24.25
C VAL A 223 3.47 -5.44 24.30
N VAL A 224 4.55 -6.17 24.61
CA VAL A 224 4.51 -7.64 24.63
C VAL A 224 3.61 -8.23 25.71
N LYS A 225 3.25 -7.46 26.75
CA LYS A 225 2.34 -7.93 27.80
C LYS A 225 0.96 -8.32 27.26
N ASP A 226 0.48 -7.60 26.26
CA ASP A 226 -0.88 -7.75 25.71
C ASP A 226 -0.93 -8.37 24.31
N LYS A 227 0.23 -8.75 23.76
CA LYS A 227 0.39 -9.30 22.41
C LYS A 227 1.15 -10.63 22.45
N PRO A 228 0.46 -11.74 22.74
CA PRO A 228 1.11 -13.01 23.02
C PRO A 228 1.96 -13.54 21.86
N ALA A 229 1.53 -13.39 20.61
CA ALA A 229 2.34 -13.82 19.46
C ALA A 229 3.64 -13.05 19.35
N TRP A 230 3.61 -11.75 19.57
CA TRP A 230 4.77 -10.88 19.54
C TRP A 230 5.73 -11.18 20.69
N LYS A 231 5.19 -11.39 21.90
CA LYS A 231 5.96 -11.84 23.06
C LYS A 231 6.74 -13.12 22.78
N GLU A 232 6.08 -14.14 22.22
CA GLU A 232 6.71 -15.41 21.88
C GLU A 232 7.80 -15.24 20.82
N ALA A 233 7.53 -14.48 19.76
CA ALA A 233 8.52 -14.21 18.72
C ALA A 233 9.75 -13.49 19.29
N PHE A 234 9.52 -12.48 20.15
CA PHE A 234 10.58 -11.70 20.78
C PHE A 234 11.43 -12.54 21.75
N GLN A 235 10.81 -13.38 22.56
CA GLN A 235 11.52 -14.20 23.56
C GLN A 235 12.30 -15.35 22.93
N LEU A 236 11.75 -15.99 21.89
CA LEU A 236 12.31 -17.23 21.35
C LEU A 236 13.29 -17.02 20.18
N ARG A 237 13.14 -15.94 19.44
CA ARG A 237 13.82 -15.77 18.15
C ARG A 237 14.78 -14.61 18.09
N VAL A 238 14.73 -13.74 19.08
CA VAL A 238 15.58 -12.56 19.14
C VAL A 238 16.77 -12.84 20.06
N ASN A 239 17.93 -13.11 19.45
CA ASN A 239 19.20 -13.15 20.18
C ASN A 239 19.66 -11.73 20.56
N GLU A 240 20.75 -11.61 21.34
CA GLU A 240 21.25 -10.31 21.82
C GLU A 240 21.59 -9.34 20.68
N ALA A 241 22.17 -9.83 19.57
CA ALA A 241 22.51 -9.01 18.42
C ALA A 241 21.24 -8.49 17.72
N SER A 242 20.26 -9.37 17.50
CA SER A 242 18.96 -8.98 16.91
C SER A 242 18.18 -8.04 17.84
N ARG A 243 18.33 -8.19 19.17
CA ARG A 243 17.71 -7.30 20.16
C ARG A 243 18.30 -5.90 20.07
N LYS A 244 19.63 -5.76 19.98
CA LYS A 244 20.28 -4.45 19.77
C LYS A 244 19.81 -3.78 18.49
N VAL A 245 19.62 -4.54 17.41
CA VAL A 245 19.04 -4.03 16.15
C VAL A 245 17.61 -3.57 16.39
N LEU A 246 16.77 -4.39 17.02
CA LEU A 246 15.39 -4.04 17.37
C LEU A 246 15.34 -2.79 18.26
N ASP A 247 16.14 -2.72 19.31
CA ASP A 247 16.18 -1.55 20.19
C ASP A 247 16.63 -0.29 19.46
N GLY A 248 17.51 -0.41 18.46
CA GLY A 248 17.94 0.69 17.60
C GLY A 248 16.88 1.16 16.58
N ILE A 249 15.96 0.26 16.19
CA ILE A 249 14.91 0.56 15.20
C ILE A 249 13.52 0.73 15.83
N GLN A 250 13.37 0.52 17.14
CA GLN A 250 12.09 0.46 17.84
C GLN A 250 11.34 1.78 17.98
N ALA A 251 12.02 2.89 17.87
CA ALA A 251 11.36 4.18 17.88
C ALA A 251 11.83 4.92 16.63
N GLY A 252 10.97 5.05 15.64
CA GLY A 252 11.23 5.97 14.54
C GLY A 252 11.69 7.30 15.14
N THR A 253 12.90 7.74 14.84
CA THR A 253 13.42 9.00 15.36
C THR A 253 12.73 10.17 14.65
N ASP A 254 12.74 11.36 15.27
CA ASP A 254 12.25 12.56 14.58
C ASP A 254 13.04 12.81 13.29
N GLU A 255 14.32 12.50 13.28
CA GLU A 255 15.15 12.62 12.09
C GLU A 255 14.74 11.64 10.99
N GLU A 256 14.41 10.40 11.31
CA GLU A 256 13.93 9.44 10.32
C GLU A 256 12.61 9.87 9.72
N ILE A 257 11.64 10.29 10.53
CA ILE A 257 10.34 10.78 10.07
C ILE A 257 10.51 12.05 9.23
N ARG A 258 11.39 12.96 9.66
CA ARG A 258 11.75 14.16 8.93
C ARG A 258 12.30 13.86 7.53
N LEU A 259 13.25 12.93 7.43
CA LEU A 259 13.83 12.54 6.14
C LEU A 259 12.81 11.94 5.19
N ARG A 260 11.89 11.10 5.69
CA ARG A 260 10.77 10.56 4.91
C ARG A 260 9.85 11.68 4.40
N ALA A 261 9.48 12.62 5.29
CA ALA A 261 8.69 13.79 4.92
C ALA A 261 9.38 14.66 3.85
N ALA A 262 10.70 14.85 3.97
CA ALA A 262 11.48 15.57 2.99
C ALA A 262 11.60 14.83 1.64
N MET A 263 11.61 13.49 1.64
CA MET A 263 11.54 12.70 0.39
C MET A 263 10.19 12.85 -0.31
N MET A 264 9.08 12.96 0.46
CA MET A 264 7.75 13.18 -0.08
C MET A 264 7.62 14.52 -0.83
N ALA A 265 8.38 15.54 -0.44
CA ALA A 265 8.34 16.83 -1.14
C ALA A 265 8.69 16.71 -2.63
N SER A 266 9.65 15.85 -3.01
CA SER A 266 9.97 15.60 -4.42
C SER A 266 8.85 14.84 -5.17
N VAL A 267 8.08 14.01 -4.46
CA VAL A 267 6.88 13.37 -5.03
C VAL A 267 5.79 14.41 -5.29
N ASP A 268 5.58 15.31 -4.32
CA ASP A 268 4.57 16.36 -4.45
C ASP A 268 4.89 17.33 -5.59
N GLU A 269 6.16 17.73 -5.74
CA GLU A 269 6.62 18.52 -6.90
C GLU A 269 6.32 17.81 -8.22
N GLY A 270 6.62 16.50 -8.31
CA GLY A 270 6.30 15.69 -9.48
C GLY A 270 4.80 15.62 -9.78
N MET A 271 3.96 15.58 -8.74
CA MET A 271 2.52 15.67 -8.93
C MET A 271 2.09 17.04 -9.47
N GLY A 272 2.78 18.12 -9.10
CA GLY A 272 2.58 19.44 -9.71
C GLY A 272 2.83 19.42 -11.23
N GLU A 273 3.90 18.77 -11.67
CA GLU A 273 4.20 18.62 -13.11
C GLU A 273 3.20 17.67 -13.81
N VAL A 274 2.69 16.64 -13.15
CA VAL A 274 1.61 15.78 -13.66
C VAL A 274 0.34 16.60 -13.90
N TRP A 275 -0.05 17.46 -12.94
CA TRP A 275 -1.20 18.36 -13.11
C TRP A 275 -1.02 19.26 -14.33
N LYS A 276 0.13 19.91 -14.43
CA LYS A 276 0.46 20.80 -15.55
C LYS A 276 0.39 20.08 -16.90
N ALA A 277 0.96 18.88 -17.00
CA ALA A 277 0.93 18.08 -18.22
C ALA A 277 -0.52 17.72 -18.64
N LEU A 278 -1.38 17.36 -17.68
CA LEU A 278 -2.79 17.05 -17.96
C LEU A 278 -3.60 18.28 -18.37
N GLU A 279 -3.30 19.43 -17.78
CA GLU A 279 -3.92 20.73 -18.14
C GLU A 279 -3.49 21.17 -19.55
N GLU A 280 -2.18 21.15 -19.84
CA GLU A 280 -1.60 21.49 -21.15
C GLU A 280 -2.16 20.62 -22.28
N THR A 281 -2.39 19.34 -22.01
CA THR A 281 -2.95 18.39 -23.00
C THR A 281 -4.48 18.33 -23.01
N GLY A 282 -5.16 19.10 -22.16
CA GLY A 282 -6.61 19.13 -22.05
C GLY A 282 -7.24 17.81 -21.60
N GLN A 283 -6.50 16.98 -20.84
CA GLN A 283 -6.92 15.64 -20.43
C GLN A 283 -7.32 15.52 -18.96
N LEU A 284 -7.19 16.60 -18.18
CA LEU A 284 -7.34 16.57 -16.73
C LEU A 284 -8.70 16.02 -16.27
N ASP A 285 -9.80 16.51 -16.81
CA ASP A 285 -11.14 16.12 -16.36
C ASP A 285 -11.59 14.76 -16.93
N ASP A 286 -10.94 14.29 -17.99
CA ASP A 286 -11.13 12.96 -18.55
C ASP A 286 -10.22 11.91 -17.87
N THR A 287 -9.40 12.30 -16.87
CA THR A 287 -8.46 11.41 -16.19
C THR A 287 -8.92 11.05 -14.78
N PHE A 288 -9.04 9.74 -14.50
CA PHE A 288 -9.20 9.18 -13.17
C PHE A 288 -7.81 9.09 -12.52
N ILE A 289 -7.59 9.85 -11.47
CA ILE A 289 -6.35 9.87 -10.70
C ILE A 289 -6.60 9.21 -9.34
N LEU A 290 -5.81 8.19 -9.01
CA LEU A 290 -5.80 7.52 -7.71
C LEU A 290 -4.41 7.64 -7.09
N PHE A 291 -4.34 8.06 -5.82
CA PHE A 291 -3.11 8.14 -5.03
C PHE A 291 -3.22 7.29 -3.77
N LEU A 292 -2.22 6.45 -3.49
CA LEU A 292 -2.17 5.59 -2.31
C LEU A 292 -0.75 5.15 -1.93
N GLY A 293 -0.59 4.56 -0.73
CA GLY A 293 0.60 3.78 -0.35
C GLY A 293 0.51 2.31 -0.77
N ASP A 294 1.63 1.59 -0.80
CA ASP A 294 1.63 0.14 -1.04
C ASP A 294 1.53 -0.68 0.25
N ASN A 295 1.91 -0.13 1.37
CA ASN A 295 1.66 -0.60 2.74
C ASN A 295 1.76 0.58 3.70
N GLY A 296 1.35 0.36 4.95
CA GLY A 296 1.55 1.33 6.02
C GLY A 296 2.96 1.27 6.61
N TYR A 297 3.15 1.89 7.79
CA TYR A 297 4.45 1.98 8.45
C TYR A 297 4.30 2.26 9.94
N PHE A 298 5.25 1.79 10.78
CA PHE A 298 5.27 2.03 12.22
C PHE A 298 6.41 2.96 12.59
N PHE A 299 6.12 3.93 13.46
CA PHE A 299 7.09 4.87 14.05
C PHE A 299 7.23 4.66 15.55
N GLY A 300 7.23 3.41 16.01
CA GLY A 300 7.27 3.04 17.42
C GLY A 300 5.95 2.56 17.98
N GLU A 301 4.86 2.64 17.20
CA GLU A 301 3.56 2.11 17.62
C GLU A 301 3.68 0.61 17.88
N HIS A 302 3.06 0.16 18.95
CA HIS A 302 3.14 -1.22 19.44
C HIS A 302 4.58 -1.70 19.74
N GLY A 303 5.52 -0.78 19.99
CA GLY A 303 6.93 -1.09 20.14
C GLY A 303 7.60 -1.56 18.84
N LEU A 304 6.92 -1.35 17.70
CA LEU A 304 7.44 -1.68 16.38
C LEU A 304 8.14 -0.46 15.78
N GLY A 305 9.43 -0.60 15.50
CA GLY A 305 10.21 0.37 14.74
C GLY A 305 9.87 0.31 13.25
N PRO A 306 10.80 0.61 12.35
CA PRO A 306 10.56 0.62 10.90
C PRO A 306 10.02 -0.72 10.38
N GLU A 307 8.74 -0.97 10.57
CA GLU A 307 8.05 -2.22 10.26
C GLU A 307 6.70 -1.91 9.61
N ARG A 308 6.08 -2.88 8.94
CA ARG A 308 4.83 -2.73 8.21
C ARG A 308 3.94 -3.98 8.16
N ARG A 309 4.48 -5.14 8.50
CA ARG A 309 3.88 -6.47 8.23
C ARG A 309 2.72 -6.85 9.15
N PHE A 310 2.53 -6.12 10.23
CA PHE A 310 1.53 -6.46 11.25
C PHE A 310 0.15 -5.90 10.95
N ALA A 311 -0.89 -6.60 11.41
CA ALA A 311 -2.30 -6.28 11.11
C ALA A 311 -2.85 -5.07 11.89
N TYR A 312 -2.02 -4.27 12.57
CA TYR A 312 -2.46 -3.06 13.25
C TYR A 312 -2.74 -1.93 12.25
N GLU A 313 -3.56 -0.94 12.64
CA GLU A 313 -4.03 0.11 11.71
C GLU A 313 -2.87 0.82 11.01
N GLU A 314 -1.74 1.04 11.69
CA GLU A 314 -0.56 1.69 11.12
C GLU A 314 0.06 0.90 9.96
N GLY A 315 0.02 -0.43 10.02
CA GLY A 315 0.53 -1.30 8.95
C GLY A 315 -0.43 -1.48 7.79
N ILE A 316 -1.74 -1.60 8.09
CA ILE A 316 -2.73 -2.00 7.07
C ILE A 316 -3.51 -0.86 6.44
N LYS A 317 -3.50 0.35 7.00
CA LYS A 317 -4.28 1.49 6.51
C LYS A 317 -3.46 2.34 5.54
N SER A 318 -4.10 2.82 4.48
CA SER A 318 -3.51 3.64 3.42
C SER A 318 -4.17 5.00 3.32
N PRO A 319 -3.45 6.08 2.95
CA PRO A 319 -4.10 7.20 2.31
C PRO A 319 -4.70 6.70 0.98
N PHE A 320 -5.87 7.19 0.62
CA PHE A 320 -6.54 6.77 -0.60
C PHE A 320 -7.35 7.96 -1.15
N LEU A 321 -6.75 8.66 -2.10
CA LEU A 321 -7.29 9.87 -2.70
C LEU A 321 -7.68 9.58 -4.14
N VAL A 322 -8.89 9.98 -4.54
CA VAL A 322 -9.39 9.75 -5.89
C VAL A 322 -9.91 11.06 -6.47
N ARG A 323 -9.40 11.46 -7.63
CA ARG A 323 -10.00 12.53 -8.44
C ARG A 323 -10.57 11.98 -9.73
N TYR A 324 -11.85 12.14 -9.91
CA TYR A 324 -12.55 11.96 -11.19
C TYR A 324 -13.88 12.71 -11.13
N PRO A 325 -13.99 13.90 -11.75
CA PRO A 325 -15.16 14.78 -11.62
C PRO A 325 -16.48 14.13 -12.03
N ALA A 326 -16.43 13.15 -12.95
CA ALA A 326 -17.62 12.40 -13.36
C ALA A 326 -18.17 11.47 -12.24
N TRP A 327 -17.40 11.21 -11.17
CA TRP A 327 -17.78 10.31 -10.09
C TRP A 327 -17.89 10.99 -8.73
N PHE A 328 -16.92 11.83 -8.39
CA PHE A 328 -16.83 12.42 -7.05
C PHE A 328 -16.87 13.94 -7.11
N LYS A 329 -17.66 14.53 -6.22
CA LYS A 329 -17.68 15.97 -6.01
C LYS A 329 -16.43 16.39 -5.22
N PRO A 330 -15.91 17.61 -5.47
CA PRO A 330 -14.81 18.15 -4.67
C PRO A 330 -15.09 18.06 -3.16
N GLY A 331 -14.06 17.68 -2.39
CA GLY A 331 -14.12 17.58 -0.93
C GLY A 331 -14.96 16.41 -0.39
N THR A 332 -15.28 15.39 -1.21
CA THR A 332 -15.98 14.21 -0.73
C THR A 332 -15.13 13.45 0.29
N VAL A 333 -15.67 13.14 1.45
CA VAL A 333 -15.04 12.26 2.46
C VAL A 333 -15.90 11.00 2.60
N ALA A 334 -15.30 9.84 2.32
CA ALA A 334 -15.96 8.54 2.37
C ALA A 334 -15.33 7.64 3.46
N ASP A 335 -16.18 7.02 4.29
CA ASP A 335 -15.76 6.10 5.36
C ASP A 335 -16.06 4.62 5.04
N ASP A 336 -16.35 4.33 3.78
CA ASP A 336 -16.60 2.97 3.34
C ASP A 336 -15.31 2.14 3.33
N LEU A 337 -15.42 0.87 3.78
CA LEU A 337 -14.28 -0.04 3.79
C LEU A 337 -13.85 -0.36 2.35
N VAL A 338 -12.77 0.23 1.89
CA VAL A 338 -12.16 -0.09 0.60
C VAL A 338 -10.82 -0.79 0.81
N THR A 339 -10.40 -1.56 -0.17
CA THR A 339 -9.11 -2.26 -0.14
C THR A 339 -8.38 -2.04 -1.46
N THR A 340 -7.09 -2.26 -1.47
CA THR A 340 -6.28 -2.17 -2.69
C THR A 340 -6.69 -3.18 -3.77
N LEU A 341 -7.41 -4.26 -3.40
CA LEU A 341 -8.03 -5.19 -4.37
C LEU A 341 -9.07 -4.50 -5.28
N ASP A 342 -9.66 -3.40 -4.82
CA ASP A 342 -10.76 -2.72 -5.52
C ASP A 342 -10.28 -1.90 -6.73
N ILE A 343 -8.96 -1.69 -6.84
CA ILE A 343 -8.37 -0.87 -7.89
C ILE A 343 -8.55 -1.52 -9.26
N ALA A 344 -8.07 -2.75 -9.44
CA ALA A 344 -8.16 -3.45 -10.72
C ALA A 344 -9.60 -3.55 -11.25
N PRO A 345 -10.60 -4.06 -10.49
CA PRO A 345 -11.98 -4.12 -10.98
C PRO A 345 -12.60 -2.76 -11.23
N THR A 346 -12.18 -1.70 -10.52
CA THR A 346 -12.64 -0.32 -10.76
C THR A 346 -12.20 0.19 -12.11
N LEU A 347 -10.90 0.06 -12.43
CA LEU A 347 -10.34 0.55 -13.68
C LEU A 347 -10.88 -0.21 -14.88
N VAL A 348 -10.98 -1.54 -14.79
CA VAL A 348 -11.58 -2.38 -15.83
C VAL A 348 -13.06 -2.03 -16.05
N ASP A 349 -13.83 -1.80 -14.98
CA ASP A 349 -15.23 -1.38 -15.07
C ASP A 349 -15.40 -0.01 -15.73
N LEU A 350 -14.57 0.98 -15.34
CA LEU A 350 -14.56 2.31 -15.96
C LEU A 350 -14.17 2.29 -17.42
N ALA A 351 -13.23 1.43 -17.80
CA ALA A 351 -12.81 1.23 -19.19
C ALA A 351 -13.88 0.57 -20.07
N GLY A 352 -14.99 0.10 -19.47
CA GLY A 352 -16.07 -0.62 -20.17
C GLY A 352 -15.78 -2.11 -20.34
N GLY A 353 -14.91 -2.69 -19.51
CA GLY A 353 -14.68 -4.13 -19.46
C GLY A 353 -15.92 -4.90 -19.01
N LYS A 354 -16.10 -6.10 -19.55
CA LYS A 354 -17.24 -6.97 -19.24
C LYS A 354 -17.06 -7.66 -17.88
N ALA A 355 -18.11 -8.30 -17.37
CA ALA A 355 -18.04 -9.10 -16.14
C ALA A 355 -16.96 -10.20 -16.23
N ALA A 356 -16.85 -10.88 -17.36
CA ALA A 356 -15.83 -11.91 -17.62
C ALA A 356 -14.38 -11.39 -17.49
N ASP A 357 -14.12 -10.12 -17.82
CA ASP A 357 -12.78 -9.54 -17.66
C ASP A 357 -12.37 -9.39 -16.19
N ARG A 358 -13.33 -9.48 -15.25
CA ARG A 358 -13.16 -9.28 -13.80
C ARG A 358 -13.50 -10.50 -12.96
N GLU A 359 -13.90 -11.62 -13.56
CA GLU A 359 -14.34 -12.82 -12.82
C GLU A 359 -13.28 -13.43 -11.91
N HIS A 360 -12.00 -13.25 -12.25
CA HIS A 360 -10.87 -13.70 -11.43
C HIS A 360 -10.51 -12.73 -10.31
N MET A 361 -11.08 -11.51 -10.30
CA MET A 361 -10.79 -10.46 -9.30
C MET A 361 -11.68 -10.64 -8.08
N GLN A 362 -11.11 -10.43 -6.90
CA GLN A 362 -11.79 -10.59 -5.61
C GLN A 362 -12.16 -9.23 -4.97
N GLY A 363 -11.67 -8.15 -5.56
CA GLY A 363 -12.06 -6.77 -5.22
C GLY A 363 -13.41 -6.38 -5.82
N LEU A 364 -13.90 -5.21 -5.44
CA LEU A 364 -15.16 -4.61 -5.89
C LEU A 364 -14.90 -3.31 -6.65
N SER A 365 -15.66 -3.04 -7.71
CA SER A 365 -15.61 -1.72 -8.36
C SER A 365 -16.12 -0.63 -7.42
N LEU A 366 -15.43 0.51 -7.34
CA LEU A 366 -15.85 1.68 -6.57
C LEU A 366 -17.06 2.42 -7.18
N ARG A 367 -17.51 2.06 -8.37
CA ARG A 367 -18.66 2.70 -9.05
C ARG A 367 -19.92 2.80 -8.17
N PRO A 368 -20.34 1.77 -7.40
CA PRO A 368 -21.48 1.90 -6.50
C PRO A 368 -21.33 3.00 -5.45
N LEU A 369 -20.11 3.19 -4.90
CA LEU A 369 -19.83 4.24 -3.92
C LEU A 369 -19.92 5.63 -4.58
N ALA A 370 -19.37 5.80 -5.76
CA ALA A 370 -19.50 7.02 -6.56
C ALA A 370 -20.96 7.37 -6.91
N GLN A 371 -21.85 6.38 -6.95
CA GLN A 371 -23.29 6.55 -7.18
C GLN A 371 -24.09 6.72 -5.86
N GLY A 372 -23.42 6.97 -4.72
CA GLY A 372 -24.07 7.13 -3.42
C GLY A 372 -24.68 5.84 -2.85
N ARG A 373 -24.31 4.67 -3.37
CA ARG A 373 -24.78 3.36 -2.90
C ARG A 373 -23.91 2.80 -1.78
N SER A 374 -23.56 3.66 -0.83
CA SER A 374 -22.92 3.24 0.42
C SER A 374 -23.93 2.56 1.37
N LYS A 375 -23.55 2.30 2.59
CA LYS A 375 -24.32 1.71 3.70
C LYS A 375 -25.85 1.59 3.55
N GLY A 376 -26.37 0.38 3.63
CA GLY A 376 -27.82 0.14 3.86
C GLY A 376 -28.69 0.07 2.61
N SER A 377 -28.12 0.08 1.41
CA SER A 377 -28.89 -0.19 0.19
C SER A 377 -29.54 -1.58 0.26
N LYS A 378 -30.87 -1.66 0.19
CA LYS A 378 -31.67 -2.90 0.14
C LYS A 378 -31.33 -3.81 -1.05
N ARG A 379 -30.39 -3.40 -1.93
CA ARG A 379 -29.92 -4.11 -3.11
C ARG A 379 -28.42 -4.42 -3.03
N GLY A 380 -27.97 -5.19 -2.03
CA GLY A 380 -26.58 -5.61 -1.89
C GLY A 380 -25.68 -4.45 -1.43
N GLY A 381 -25.55 -4.27 -0.11
CA GLY A 381 -24.70 -3.22 0.47
C GLY A 381 -23.21 -3.46 0.20
N TRP A 382 -22.41 -2.39 0.31
CA TRP A 382 -20.96 -2.44 0.29
C TRP A 382 -20.41 -3.34 1.40
N ARG A 383 -19.18 -3.87 1.24
CA ARG A 383 -18.57 -4.78 2.21
C ARG A 383 -18.60 -4.20 3.64
N SER A 384 -18.78 -5.07 4.60
CA SER A 384 -18.74 -4.75 6.04
C SER A 384 -17.48 -5.24 6.73
N SER A 385 -16.64 -6.02 6.02
CA SER A 385 -15.38 -6.58 6.49
C SER A 385 -14.49 -6.99 5.32
N PHE A 386 -13.19 -7.18 5.60
CA PHE A 386 -12.24 -7.75 4.65
C PHE A 386 -11.25 -8.67 5.39
N LEU A 387 -10.58 -9.54 4.62
CA LEU A 387 -9.46 -10.34 5.08
C LEU A 387 -8.17 -9.53 5.00
N CYS A 388 -7.40 -9.53 6.07
CA CYS A 388 -5.99 -9.16 6.05
C CYS A 388 -5.17 -10.41 6.33
N GLU A 389 -4.13 -10.64 5.54
CA GLU A 389 -3.31 -11.84 5.64
C GLU A 389 -1.83 -11.51 5.48
N TYR A 390 -1.01 -12.23 6.22
CA TYR A 390 0.44 -12.17 6.10
C TYR A 390 1.03 -13.57 6.20
N PHE A 391 2.08 -13.79 5.44
CA PHE A 391 2.83 -15.04 5.38
C PHE A 391 4.22 -14.79 5.94
N SER A 392 4.70 -15.72 6.78
CA SER A 392 6.00 -15.60 7.42
C SER A 392 7.13 -15.41 6.41
N GLU A 393 8.08 -14.56 6.77
CA GLU A 393 9.31 -14.31 6.00
C GLU A 393 10.55 -14.65 6.83
N ASN A 394 11.66 -14.89 6.13
CA ASN A 394 12.99 -15.07 6.74
C ASN A 394 13.83 -13.77 6.72
N ALA A 395 13.22 -12.65 6.32
CA ALA A 395 13.91 -11.36 6.19
C ALA A 395 14.54 -10.89 7.50
N MET A 396 13.84 -11.14 8.62
CA MET A 396 14.28 -10.77 9.97
C MET A 396 13.97 -11.92 10.96
N PRO A 397 14.81 -12.17 11.98
CA PRO A 397 14.62 -13.28 12.92
C PRO A 397 13.26 -13.28 13.62
N TRP A 398 12.72 -12.12 13.96
CA TRP A 398 11.42 -11.99 14.65
C TRP A 398 10.20 -12.21 13.76
N LEU A 399 10.37 -12.26 12.43
CA LEU A 399 9.28 -12.50 11.49
C LEU A 399 9.08 -13.99 11.19
N ILE A 400 10.06 -14.83 11.50
CA ILE A 400 10.01 -16.26 11.22
C ILE A 400 8.83 -16.89 11.97
N GLY A 401 7.90 -17.50 11.23
CA GLY A 401 6.69 -18.11 11.73
C GLY A 401 5.58 -17.13 12.15
N MET A 402 5.73 -15.82 11.93
CA MET A 402 4.76 -14.78 12.32
C MET A 402 3.64 -14.59 11.29
N SER A 403 3.10 -15.67 10.74
CA SER A 403 1.97 -15.56 9.81
C SER A 403 0.62 -15.42 10.55
N TYR A 404 -0.30 -14.68 9.92
CA TYR A 404 -1.64 -14.50 10.47
C TYR A 404 -2.71 -14.40 9.38
N LYS A 405 -3.96 -14.61 9.81
CA LYS A 405 -5.19 -14.24 9.10
C LYS A 405 -6.01 -13.34 10.01
N ALA A 406 -6.42 -12.18 9.53
CA ALA A 406 -7.19 -11.26 10.34
C ALA A 406 -8.45 -10.82 9.60
N ILE A 407 -9.53 -10.58 10.35
CA ILE A 407 -10.72 -9.92 9.85
C ILE A 407 -10.82 -8.51 10.46
N ARG A 408 -10.95 -7.52 9.59
CA ARG A 408 -11.22 -6.13 9.95
C ARG A 408 -12.65 -5.81 9.55
N THR A 409 -13.50 -5.48 10.53
CA THR A 409 -14.86 -4.96 10.36
C THR A 409 -14.86 -3.46 10.64
N ARG A 410 -15.98 -2.75 10.49
CA ARG A 410 -16.03 -1.32 10.89
C ARG A 410 -15.70 -1.08 12.36
N ARG A 411 -16.01 -2.04 13.25
CA ARG A 411 -15.84 -1.87 14.69
C ARG A 411 -14.73 -2.74 15.28
N HIS A 412 -14.57 -3.96 14.81
CA HIS A 412 -13.68 -4.92 15.44
C HIS A 412 -12.58 -5.36 14.50
N LYS A 413 -11.44 -5.67 15.07
CA LYS A 413 -10.36 -6.42 14.45
C LYS A 413 -10.10 -7.70 15.25
N TYR A 414 -10.09 -8.84 14.57
CA TYR A 414 -9.70 -10.12 15.15
C TYR A 414 -8.54 -10.67 14.34
N ILE A 415 -7.43 -10.98 15.02
CA ILE A 415 -6.21 -11.51 14.42
C ILE A 415 -6.05 -12.93 14.92
N HIS A 416 -6.00 -13.88 14.00
CA HIS A 416 -5.67 -15.27 14.25
C HIS A 416 -4.23 -15.52 13.81
N TRP A 417 -3.34 -15.69 14.77
CA TRP A 417 -1.96 -16.05 14.54
C TRP A 417 -1.83 -17.56 14.35
N THR A 418 -1.02 -18.00 13.38
CA THR A 418 -0.71 -19.43 13.21
C THR A 418 0.20 -19.95 14.29
N GLN A 419 0.95 -19.05 14.92
CA GLN A 419 1.81 -19.32 16.06
C GLN A 419 0.98 -19.59 17.33
N LYS A 420 1.46 -20.53 18.14
CA LYS A 420 0.95 -20.77 19.48
C LYS A 420 2.01 -20.38 20.51
N SER A 421 1.59 -20.10 21.74
CA SER A 421 2.49 -19.94 22.87
C SER A 421 3.24 -21.23 23.19
N LEU A 422 4.28 -21.13 24.03
CA LEU A 422 5.03 -22.30 24.49
C LEU A 422 4.14 -23.36 25.15
N ASP A 423 3.05 -22.93 25.80
CA ASP A 423 2.04 -23.81 26.43
C ASP A 423 1.00 -24.34 25.41
N GLY A 424 1.18 -24.09 24.11
CA GLY A 424 0.25 -24.51 23.05
C GLY A 424 -1.04 -23.69 22.95
N VAL A 425 -1.15 -22.58 23.69
CA VAL A 425 -2.33 -21.70 23.67
C VAL A 425 -2.30 -20.82 22.42
N ALA A 426 -3.46 -20.58 21.81
CA ALA A 426 -3.60 -19.68 20.68
C ALA A 426 -3.25 -18.24 21.08
N CYS A 427 -2.45 -17.59 20.23
CA CYS A 427 -2.01 -16.21 20.41
C CYS A 427 -2.94 -15.17 19.79
N ASP A 428 -4.23 -15.47 19.69
CA ASP A 428 -5.22 -14.62 19.03
C ASP A 428 -5.36 -13.25 19.70
N GLU A 429 -5.77 -12.26 18.91
CA GLU A 429 -6.03 -10.90 19.40
C GLU A 429 -7.42 -10.42 18.95
N LEU A 430 -8.08 -9.62 19.80
CA LEU A 430 -9.35 -8.96 19.52
C LEU A 430 -9.30 -7.52 20.00
N TYR A 431 -9.67 -6.59 19.13
CA TYR A 431 -9.78 -5.15 19.43
C TYR A 431 -11.15 -4.59 19.06
N ASP A 432 -11.69 -3.70 19.90
CA ASP A 432 -12.86 -2.87 19.60
C ASP A 432 -12.38 -1.47 19.20
N LEU A 433 -12.22 -1.24 17.90
CA LEU A 433 -11.64 -0.01 17.33
C LEU A 433 -12.48 1.24 17.57
N LYS A 434 -13.72 1.10 18.06
CA LYS A 434 -14.54 2.25 18.44
C LYS A 434 -14.12 2.80 19.79
N SER A 435 -13.82 1.96 20.76
CA SER A 435 -13.41 2.33 22.12
C SER A 435 -11.90 2.37 22.28
N ASP A 436 -11.17 1.63 21.45
CA ASP A 436 -9.71 1.50 21.45
C ASP A 436 -9.16 1.61 20.02
N PRO A 437 -9.14 2.82 19.43
CA PRO A 437 -8.67 3.03 18.05
C PRO A 437 -7.16 2.83 17.88
N TYR A 438 -6.42 2.71 18.97
CA TYR A 438 -4.98 2.50 19.00
C TYR A 438 -4.58 1.04 19.32
N GLU A 439 -5.56 0.13 19.44
CA GLU A 439 -5.32 -1.31 19.65
C GLU A 439 -4.41 -1.62 20.84
N MET A 440 -4.63 -0.90 21.94
CA MET A 440 -3.82 -1.00 23.16
C MET A 440 -4.27 -2.13 24.08
N HIS A 441 -5.53 -2.60 23.97
CA HIS A 441 -6.13 -3.55 24.89
C HIS A 441 -6.69 -4.78 24.16
N ASN A 442 -5.98 -5.91 24.27
CA ASN A 442 -6.43 -7.18 23.72
C ASN A 442 -7.62 -7.75 24.52
N LEU A 443 -8.76 -7.87 23.87
CA LEU A 443 -10.01 -8.33 24.49
C LEU A 443 -10.23 -9.84 24.39
N ILE A 444 -9.32 -10.60 23.78
CA ILE A 444 -9.49 -12.02 23.45
C ILE A 444 -9.87 -12.89 24.67
N GLY A 445 -9.30 -12.60 25.85
CA GLY A 445 -9.55 -13.30 27.09
C GLY A 445 -10.81 -12.88 27.83
N LYS A 446 -11.47 -11.78 27.45
CA LYS A 446 -12.63 -11.26 28.17
C LYS A 446 -13.87 -12.12 27.95
N ARG A 447 -14.49 -12.53 29.06
CA ARG A 447 -15.69 -13.39 29.07
C ARG A 447 -16.86 -12.77 28.31
N THR A 448 -17.00 -11.44 28.37
CA THR A 448 -18.03 -10.66 27.67
C THR A 448 -17.88 -10.72 26.15
N GLU A 449 -16.69 -10.96 25.63
CA GLU A 449 -16.39 -10.94 24.19
C GLU A 449 -16.44 -12.33 23.53
N ARG A 450 -16.72 -13.40 24.27
CA ARG A 450 -16.80 -14.77 23.72
C ARG A 450 -17.71 -14.88 22.49
N GLY A 451 -18.88 -14.23 22.53
CA GLY A 451 -19.82 -14.19 21.39
C GLY A 451 -19.25 -13.45 20.19
N THR A 452 -18.58 -12.32 20.40
CA THR A 452 -17.89 -11.55 19.36
C THR A 452 -16.79 -12.38 18.70
N VAL A 453 -15.93 -13.02 19.50
CA VAL A 453 -14.85 -13.91 19.02
C VAL A 453 -15.42 -15.03 18.16
N ALA A 454 -16.44 -15.76 18.63
CA ALA A 454 -17.04 -16.87 17.90
C ALA A 454 -17.62 -16.42 16.54
N ARG A 455 -18.29 -15.28 16.52
CA ARG A 455 -18.83 -14.68 15.29
C ARG A 455 -17.73 -14.29 14.31
N LEU A 456 -16.68 -13.60 14.79
CA LEU A 456 -15.58 -13.14 13.94
C LEU A 456 -14.74 -14.30 13.41
N ARG A 457 -14.50 -15.35 14.20
CA ARG A 457 -13.86 -16.59 13.72
C ARG A 457 -14.63 -17.23 12.57
N LYS A 458 -15.96 -17.33 12.69
CA LYS A 458 -16.80 -17.86 11.62
C LYS A 458 -16.76 -17.00 10.36
N GLN A 459 -16.75 -15.66 10.50
CA GLN A 459 -16.63 -14.74 9.37
C GLN A 459 -15.26 -14.83 8.73
N LEU A 460 -14.18 -14.87 9.53
CA LEU A 460 -12.81 -15.03 9.05
C LEU A 460 -12.65 -16.31 8.23
N ALA A 461 -13.15 -17.45 8.73
CA ALA A 461 -13.09 -18.71 8.00
C ALA A 461 -13.74 -18.63 6.62
N ARG A 462 -14.87 -17.92 6.49
CA ARG A 462 -15.52 -17.68 5.19
C ARG A 462 -14.65 -16.82 4.26
N LEU A 463 -14.08 -15.73 4.78
CA LEU A 463 -13.22 -14.86 3.99
C LEU A 463 -11.97 -15.60 3.50
N VAL A 464 -11.38 -16.44 4.36
CA VAL A 464 -10.23 -17.29 3.99
C VAL A 464 -10.60 -18.28 2.89
N ALA A 465 -11.76 -18.98 3.01
CA ALA A 465 -12.23 -19.89 1.96
C ALA A 465 -12.43 -19.14 0.62
N GLN A 466 -13.07 -17.96 0.66
CA GLN A 466 -13.27 -17.13 -0.54
C GLN A 466 -11.94 -16.62 -1.14
N SER A 467 -10.91 -16.33 -0.33
CA SER A 467 -9.63 -15.83 -0.83
C SER A 467 -8.87 -16.87 -1.65
N VAL A 468 -9.02 -18.14 -1.38
CA VAL A 468 -8.39 -19.25 -2.14
C VAL A 468 -9.30 -19.82 -3.22
N GLY A 469 -10.55 -19.36 -3.32
CA GLY A 469 -11.50 -19.78 -4.35
C GLY A 469 -12.25 -21.07 -4.02
N LEU A 470 -12.45 -21.33 -2.71
CA LEU A 470 -13.28 -22.43 -2.19
C LEU A 470 -14.67 -21.93 -1.79
#